data_cf69b4987e8911555f6aec5e4b2dea4d
#
_entry.id   cf69b4987e8911555f6aec5e4b2dea4d
#
_cell.length_a   1.000
_cell.length_b   1.000
_cell.length_c   1.000
_cell.angle_alpha   90.00
_cell.angle_beta   90.00
_cell.angle_gamma   90.00
#
_symmetry.space_group_name_H-M   'P 1'
#
loop_
_entity.id
_entity.type
_entity.pdbx_description
1 polymer ?
#
loop_
_entity_poly.entity_id
_entity_poly.type
_entity_poly.pdbx_seq_one_letter_code
_entity_poly.pdbx_strand_id
1 'polypeptide(L)'
;MYVDDIVITGSDLQLIEQLQQQLKSSFQMKDLGPLQYFLGLEAQHCPTGILLHQYKYTQELLSLVGLSDANSVLTPMKVNLKLHHENGDLLYDPSMYRQLVGSLNY
;
A
#
# COMPACT_ATOMS: atom_id res chain seq x y z
N MET A 1 11.81 19.63 -4.01
CA MET A 1 10.99 18.57 -3.39
C MET A 1 9.56 19.08 -3.44
N TYR A 2 8.72 18.48 -4.27
CA TYR A 2 7.31 18.81 -4.30
C TYR A 2 6.64 17.90 -3.27
N VAL A 3 5.91 18.47 -2.33
CA VAL A 3 5.04 17.74 -1.41
C VAL A 3 3.64 17.97 -1.94
N ASP A 4 3.04 16.93 -2.53
CA ASP A 4 1.75 17.04 -3.19
C ASP A 4 0.59 16.87 -2.19
N ASP A 5 0.81 16.09 -1.11
CA ASP A 5 -0.20 15.79 -0.11
C ASP A 5 0.27 16.10 1.31
N ILE A 6 -0.63 16.66 2.13
CA ILE A 6 -0.41 16.93 3.56
C ILE A 6 -1.51 16.25 4.36
N VAL A 7 -1.13 15.47 5.37
CA VAL A 7 -2.05 14.90 6.36
C VAL A 7 -1.96 15.69 7.65
N ILE A 8 -3.11 16.14 8.14
CA ILE A 8 -3.25 16.86 9.41
C ILE A 8 -4.01 15.97 10.37
N THR A 9 -3.48 15.77 11.57
CA THR A 9 -4.12 14.97 12.61
C THR A 9 -3.93 15.61 13.98
N GLY A 10 -4.84 15.39 14.90
CA GLY A 10 -4.80 15.91 16.26
C GLY A 10 -6.09 15.62 17.03
N SER A 11 -6.07 15.89 18.30
CA SER A 11 -7.23 15.75 19.20
C SER A 11 -8.12 17.00 19.23
N ASP A 12 -7.61 18.16 18.79
CA ASP A 12 -8.32 19.43 18.81
C ASP A 12 -8.79 19.80 17.40
N LEU A 13 -10.07 19.62 17.15
CA LEU A 13 -10.70 19.90 15.86
C LEU A 13 -10.64 21.38 15.48
N GLN A 14 -10.69 22.30 16.46
CA GLN A 14 -10.65 23.73 16.16
C GLN A 14 -9.27 24.16 15.66
N LEU A 15 -8.21 23.60 16.25
CA LEU A 15 -6.84 23.85 15.77
C LEU A 15 -6.61 23.24 14.38
N ILE A 16 -7.17 22.07 14.10
CA ILE A 16 -7.11 21.46 12.77
C ILE A 16 -7.77 22.37 11.72
N GLU A 17 -8.98 22.85 11.99
CA GLU A 17 -9.70 23.75 11.08
C GLU A 17 -8.94 25.08 10.86
N GLN A 18 -8.41 25.67 11.92
CA GLN A 18 -7.62 26.90 11.81
C GLN A 18 -6.37 26.68 10.94
N LEU A 19 -5.64 25.58 11.16
CA LEU A 19 -4.46 25.25 10.37
C LEU A 19 -4.82 25.01 8.89
N GLN A 20 -5.90 24.29 8.63
CA GLN A 20 -6.40 24.09 7.26
C GLN A 20 -6.72 25.42 6.57
N GLN A 21 -7.39 26.34 7.26
CA GLN A 21 -7.69 27.66 6.71
C GLN A 21 -6.43 28.49 6.43
N GLN A 22 -5.45 28.45 7.33
CA GLN A 22 -4.15 29.12 7.12
C GLN A 22 -3.41 28.54 5.90
N LEU A 23 -3.37 27.22 5.78
CA LEU A 23 -2.75 26.56 4.63
C LEU A 23 -3.48 26.89 3.32
N LYS A 24 -4.81 26.86 3.31
CA LYS A 24 -5.62 27.25 2.13
C LYS A 24 -5.41 28.72 1.74
N SER A 25 -5.22 29.63 2.70
CA SER A 25 -4.98 31.04 2.40
C SER A 25 -3.56 31.34 1.90
N SER A 26 -2.58 30.56 2.36
CA SER A 26 -1.17 30.73 2.01
C SER A 26 -0.75 29.96 0.74
N PHE A 27 -1.43 28.86 0.47
CA PHE A 27 -1.16 27.95 -0.64
C PHE A 27 -2.46 27.61 -1.37
N GLN A 28 -2.38 27.39 -2.69
CA GLN A 28 -3.53 26.93 -3.48
C GLN A 28 -3.77 25.44 -3.22
N MET A 29 -4.30 25.11 -2.02
CA MET A 29 -4.53 23.74 -1.60
C MET A 29 -6.02 23.38 -1.67
N LYS A 30 -6.29 22.14 -2.10
CA LYS A 30 -7.62 21.55 -2.06
C LYS A 30 -7.75 20.66 -0.81
N ASP A 31 -8.85 20.81 -0.11
CA ASP A 31 -9.22 19.89 0.97
C ASP A 31 -9.81 18.62 0.36
N LEU A 32 -9.22 17.49 0.68
CA LEU A 32 -9.66 16.18 0.21
C LEU A 32 -10.59 15.47 1.20
N GLY A 33 -10.86 16.11 2.34
CA GLY A 33 -11.70 15.55 3.41
C GLY A 33 -10.97 14.54 4.30
N PRO A 34 -11.70 13.62 4.94
CA PRO A 34 -11.12 12.60 5.79
C PRO A 34 -10.11 11.74 5.05
N LEU A 35 -9.04 11.34 5.74
CA LEU A 35 -8.01 10.49 5.18
C LEU A 35 -8.60 9.17 4.69
N GLN A 36 -8.44 8.88 3.40
CA GLN A 36 -8.86 7.63 2.77
C GLN A 36 -7.69 6.89 2.10
N TYR A 37 -6.75 7.65 1.54
CA TYR A 37 -5.61 7.10 0.82
C TYR A 37 -4.41 8.03 0.97
N PHE A 38 -3.26 7.46 1.33
CA PHE A 38 -2.02 8.22 1.48
C PHE A 38 -0.79 7.34 1.26
N LEU A 39 0.08 7.73 0.35
CA LEU A 39 1.35 7.05 0.04
C LEU A 39 1.19 5.53 -0.19
N GLY A 40 0.19 5.12 -0.95
CA GLY A 40 -0.05 3.71 -1.23
C GLY A 40 -0.81 2.95 -0.14
N LEU A 41 -1.15 3.61 0.97
CA LEU A 41 -1.94 3.05 2.07
C LEU A 41 -3.38 3.52 1.98
N GLU A 42 -4.31 2.62 2.16
CA GLU A 42 -5.73 2.89 2.35
C GLU A 42 -6.03 3.04 3.84
N ALA A 43 -6.80 4.05 4.19
CA ALA A 43 -7.21 4.33 5.57
C ALA A 43 -8.72 4.07 5.74
N GLN A 44 -9.06 3.04 6.49
CA GLN A 44 -10.43 2.71 6.82
C GLN A 44 -10.76 3.17 8.26
N HIS A 45 -11.74 4.07 8.39
CA HIS A 45 -12.20 4.53 9.69
C HIS A 45 -13.08 3.48 10.36
N CYS A 46 -12.72 3.10 11.57
CA CYS A 46 -13.43 2.15 12.42
C CYS A 46 -13.85 2.83 13.74
N PRO A 47 -14.84 2.30 14.47
CA PRO A 47 -15.26 2.88 15.76
C PRO A 47 -14.12 2.96 16.79
N THR A 48 -13.10 2.10 16.67
CA THR A 48 -11.98 2.00 17.60
C THR A 48 -10.70 2.70 17.09
N GLY A 49 -10.73 3.28 15.88
CA GLY A 49 -9.56 3.95 15.31
C GLY A 49 -9.51 3.90 13.78
N ILE A 50 -8.31 3.92 13.24
CA ILE A 50 -8.06 3.88 11.79
C ILE A 50 -7.28 2.61 11.48
N LEU A 51 -7.81 1.81 10.58
CA LEU A 51 -7.12 0.65 10.01
C LEU A 51 -6.39 1.10 8.73
N LEU A 52 -5.07 0.90 8.71
CA LEU A 52 -4.27 1.10 7.50
C LEU A 52 -4.04 -0.24 6.81
N HIS A 53 -4.28 -0.30 5.51
CA HIS A 53 -4.09 -1.52 4.71
C HIS A 53 -3.68 -1.19 3.28
N GLN A 54 -3.31 -2.23 2.52
CA GLN A 54 -2.90 -2.13 1.11
C GLN A 54 -3.74 -3.09 0.24
N TYR A 55 -5.05 -3.10 0.42
CA TYR A 55 -5.92 -4.04 -0.29
C TYR A 55 -5.83 -3.86 -1.80
N LYS A 56 -5.96 -2.63 -2.29
CA LYS A 56 -5.88 -2.33 -3.71
C LYS A 56 -4.53 -2.75 -4.30
N TYR A 57 -3.43 -2.40 -3.64
CA TYR A 57 -2.09 -2.79 -4.06
C TYR A 57 -1.93 -4.31 -4.13
N THR A 58 -2.43 -5.03 -3.13
CA THR A 58 -2.41 -6.50 -3.12
C THR A 58 -3.19 -7.07 -4.31
N GLN A 59 -4.37 -6.52 -4.62
CA GLN A 59 -5.16 -6.95 -5.78
C GLN A 59 -4.43 -6.68 -7.10
N GLU A 60 -3.78 -5.55 -7.22
CA GLU A 60 -2.97 -5.21 -8.41
C GLU A 60 -1.80 -6.19 -8.58
N LEU A 61 -1.11 -6.56 -7.51
CA LEU A 61 -0.04 -7.57 -7.55
C LEU A 61 -0.57 -8.96 -7.96
N LEU A 62 -1.70 -9.40 -7.38
CA LEU A 62 -2.32 -10.67 -7.74
C LEU A 62 -2.72 -10.69 -9.22
N SER A 63 -3.25 -9.58 -9.72
CA SER A 63 -3.60 -9.44 -11.13
C SER A 63 -2.37 -9.48 -12.04
N LEU A 64 -1.29 -8.82 -11.64
CA LEU A 64 -0.02 -8.80 -12.40
C LEU A 64 0.54 -10.21 -12.63
N VAL A 65 0.40 -11.09 -11.65
CA VAL A 65 0.92 -12.47 -11.71
C VAL A 65 -0.15 -13.50 -12.13
N GLY A 66 -1.36 -13.05 -12.50
CA GLY A 66 -2.44 -13.92 -12.96
C GLY A 66 -3.04 -14.80 -11.84
N LEU A 67 -2.99 -14.37 -10.59
CA LEU A 67 -3.49 -15.09 -9.41
C LEU A 67 -4.76 -14.48 -8.81
N SER A 68 -5.48 -13.64 -9.55
CA SER A 68 -6.70 -12.96 -9.06
C SER A 68 -7.78 -13.94 -8.57
N ASP A 69 -7.90 -15.10 -9.21
CA ASP A 69 -8.88 -16.15 -8.89
C ASP A 69 -8.29 -17.31 -8.09
N ALA A 70 -7.04 -17.17 -7.63
CA ALA A 70 -6.38 -18.24 -6.88
C ALA A 70 -6.90 -18.32 -5.45
N ASN A 71 -7.07 -19.56 -4.97
CA ASN A 71 -7.42 -19.77 -3.57
C ASN A 71 -6.21 -19.58 -2.67
N SER A 72 -6.43 -18.95 -1.51
CA SER A 72 -5.39 -18.81 -0.49
C SER A 72 -4.99 -20.17 0.07
N VAL A 73 -3.70 -20.33 0.38
CA VAL A 73 -3.17 -21.53 1.05
C VAL A 73 -2.61 -21.15 2.41
N LEU A 74 -2.77 -22.04 3.39
CA LEU A 74 -2.30 -21.79 4.76
C LEU A 74 -0.78 -21.92 4.91
N THR A 75 -0.14 -22.65 3.99
CA THR A 75 1.30 -22.89 4.04
C THR A 75 1.96 -22.26 2.82
N PRO A 76 2.94 -21.34 2.99
CA PRO A 76 3.58 -20.68 1.86
C PRO A 76 4.48 -21.60 1.02
N MET A 77 4.92 -22.71 1.59
CA MET A 77 5.79 -23.71 0.94
C MET A 77 5.41 -25.13 1.37
N LYS A 78 5.74 -26.12 0.53
CA LYS A 78 5.62 -27.53 0.90
C LYS A 78 6.56 -27.84 2.05
N VAL A 79 6.09 -28.63 3.02
CA VAL A 79 6.92 -29.16 4.10
C VAL A 79 8.06 -30.00 3.50
N ASN A 80 9.27 -29.82 4.03
CA ASN A 80 10.50 -30.51 3.59
C ASN A 80 10.96 -30.22 2.14
N LEU A 81 10.51 -29.09 1.55
CA LEU A 81 11.04 -28.66 0.26
C LEU A 81 12.52 -28.27 0.42
N LYS A 82 13.41 -29.02 -0.23
CA LYS A 82 14.83 -28.70 -0.28
C LYS A 82 15.07 -27.89 -1.57
N LEU A 83 15.29 -26.59 -1.41
CA LEU A 83 15.67 -25.71 -2.49
C LEU A 83 17.22 -25.71 -2.61
N HIS A 84 17.72 -26.11 -3.76
CA HIS A 84 19.13 -26.05 -4.09
C HIS A 84 19.34 -25.06 -5.23
N HIS A 85 20.46 -24.37 -5.23
CA HIS A 85 20.86 -23.39 -6.24
C HIS A 85 20.87 -23.97 -7.69
N GLU A 86 21.11 -25.27 -7.82
CA GLU A 86 21.24 -25.94 -9.12
C GLU A 86 19.95 -26.68 -9.56
N ASN A 87 18.88 -26.58 -8.77
CA ASN A 87 17.62 -27.28 -9.07
C ASN A 87 16.65 -26.35 -9.80
N GLY A 88 16.14 -26.80 -10.93
CA GLY A 88 15.14 -26.11 -11.74
C GLY A 88 15.71 -25.50 -13.02
N ASP A 89 14.82 -25.12 -13.90
CA ASP A 89 15.16 -24.47 -15.16
C ASP A 89 15.36 -22.96 -14.94
N LEU A 90 16.35 -22.39 -15.62
CA LEU A 90 16.56 -20.94 -15.61
C LEU A 90 15.39 -20.26 -16.32
N LEU A 91 14.86 -19.20 -15.69
CA LEU A 91 13.89 -18.34 -16.35
C LEU A 91 14.55 -17.62 -17.53
N TYR A 92 13.94 -17.72 -18.70
CA TYR A 92 14.39 -17.00 -19.90
C TYR A 92 14.40 -15.48 -19.66
N ASP A 93 13.35 -14.95 -19.02
CA ASP A 93 13.27 -13.56 -18.58
C ASP A 93 12.88 -13.48 -17.10
N PRO A 94 13.80 -13.13 -16.22
CA PRO A 94 13.54 -13.01 -14.78
C PRO A 94 12.90 -11.66 -14.37
N SER A 95 12.55 -10.77 -15.30
CA SER A 95 12.09 -9.41 -15.02
C SER A 95 10.84 -9.40 -14.17
N MET A 96 9.83 -10.20 -14.53
CA MET A 96 8.59 -10.31 -13.76
C MET A 96 8.84 -10.84 -12.33
N TYR A 97 9.69 -11.84 -12.18
CA TYR A 97 10.06 -12.36 -10.86
C TYR A 97 10.71 -11.31 -9.98
N ARG A 98 11.69 -10.57 -10.54
CA ARG A 98 12.37 -9.48 -9.82
C ARG A 98 11.42 -8.35 -9.45
N GLN A 99 10.51 -7.99 -10.35
CA GLN A 99 9.46 -7.00 -10.10
C GLN A 99 8.56 -7.45 -8.94
N LEU A 100 8.09 -8.69 -8.95
CA LEU A 100 7.25 -9.23 -7.89
C LEU A 100 7.95 -9.23 -6.53
N VAL A 101 9.20 -9.74 -6.47
CA VAL A 101 10.00 -9.73 -5.24
C VAL A 101 10.22 -8.30 -4.72
N GLY A 102 10.51 -7.35 -5.61
CA GLY A 102 10.64 -5.94 -5.26
C GLY A 102 9.34 -5.37 -4.70
N SER A 103 8.21 -5.68 -5.32
CA SER A 103 6.88 -5.21 -4.91
C SER A 103 6.43 -5.78 -3.55
N LEU A 104 6.83 -7.00 -3.20
CA LEU A 104 6.52 -7.62 -1.90
C LEU A 104 7.37 -7.07 -0.74
N ASN A 105 8.46 -6.36 -1.04
CA ASN A 105 9.33 -5.72 -0.05
C ASN A 105 9.00 -4.23 0.18
N TYR A 106 7.96 -3.74 -0.47
CA TYR A 106 7.50 -2.34 -0.36
C TYR A 106 6.49 -2.16 0.83
#